data_7edfb56b060c5741acd65eb1607468ea
#
_entry.id   7edfb56b060c5741acd65eb1607468ea
#
_cell.length_a   1.000
_cell.length_b   1.000
_cell.length_c   1.000
_cell.angle_alpha   90.00
_cell.angle_beta   90.00
_cell.angle_gamma   90.00
#
_symmetry.space_group_name_H-M   'P 1'
#
loop_
_entity.id
_entity.type
_entity.pdbx_description
1 polymer ?
#
loop_
_entity_poly.entity_id
_entity_poly.type
_entity_poly.pdbx_seq_one_letter_code
_entity_poly.pdbx_strand_id
1 'polypeptide(L)'
;MTTQRKTLWAWTLSTFFGAGYLKPGPGTYASIFAVLLWYISAQIFSPSRLTLAIATALAALIVTAIGIPASTITAREASRKDPGFIVIDEVAGQLFALILTPPNWAHAALALLLFRLFDIFKPWPIRRLEALPTGTGIMLDDVAAGLFALAVFTLIHIWF
;
A
#
# COMPACT_ATOMS: atom_id res chain seq x y z
N MET A 1 32.97 12.60 2.97
CA MET A 1 31.64 11.98 2.83
C MET A 1 30.71 12.71 3.78
N THR A 2 29.91 13.64 3.29
CA THR A 2 28.89 14.33 4.07
C THR A 2 27.77 13.33 4.33
N THR A 3 27.64 12.85 5.56
CA THR A 3 26.47 12.08 6.00
C THR A 3 25.24 12.97 5.83
N GLN A 4 24.49 12.77 4.74
CA GLN A 4 23.21 13.46 4.56
C GLN A 4 22.32 13.11 5.76
N ARG A 5 21.85 14.16 6.44
CA ARG A 5 20.97 14.03 7.60
C ARG A 5 19.65 13.41 7.15
N LYS A 6 19.32 12.23 7.64
CA LYS A 6 18.04 11.58 7.34
C LYS A 6 16.90 12.32 8.02
N THR A 7 15.85 12.62 7.25
CA THR A 7 14.60 13.19 7.76
C THR A 7 13.79 12.07 8.43
N LEU A 8 13.90 11.95 9.76
CA LEU A 8 13.40 10.80 10.52
C LEU A 8 11.95 10.45 10.25
N TRP A 9 11.04 11.43 10.23
CA TRP A 9 9.62 11.14 9.98
C TRP A 9 9.39 10.53 8.59
N ALA A 10 10.08 11.04 7.56
CA ALA A 10 9.95 10.54 6.20
C ALA A 10 10.48 9.09 6.09
N TRP A 11 11.64 8.80 6.67
CA TRP A 11 12.22 7.46 6.70
C TRP A 11 11.35 6.48 7.49
N THR A 12 10.83 6.87 8.66
CA THR A 12 9.96 6.02 9.48
C THR A 12 8.69 5.65 8.75
N LEU A 13 8.04 6.62 8.11
CA LEU A 13 6.79 6.38 7.37
C LEU A 13 7.05 5.61 6.07
N SER A 14 8.02 6.03 5.25
CA SER A 14 8.32 5.36 3.98
C SER A 14 8.70 3.90 4.17
N THR A 15 9.43 3.56 5.23
CA THR A 15 9.82 2.18 5.53
C THR A 15 8.75 1.41 6.31
N PHE A 16 7.60 2.02 6.53
CA PHE A 16 6.54 1.48 7.39
C PHE A 16 7.11 0.94 8.70
N PHE A 17 7.68 1.88 9.49
CA PHE A 17 8.30 1.60 10.80
C PHE A 17 9.41 0.55 10.75
N GLY A 18 10.13 0.46 9.63
CA GLY A 18 11.25 -0.46 9.43
C GLY A 18 10.89 -1.77 8.74
N ALA A 19 9.62 -2.04 8.44
CA ALA A 19 9.20 -3.22 7.68
C ALA A 19 9.89 -3.32 6.31
N GLY A 20 10.21 -2.17 5.70
CA GLY A 20 10.93 -2.10 4.43
C GLY A 20 12.35 -2.69 4.46
N TYR A 21 12.90 -3.02 5.61
CA TYR A 21 14.20 -3.69 5.73
C TYR A 21 14.10 -5.21 5.85
N LEU A 22 12.90 -5.76 5.92
CA LEU A 22 12.69 -7.22 5.98
C LEU A 22 13.01 -7.87 4.63
N LYS A 23 13.64 -9.05 4.67
CA LYS A 23 14.02 -9.84 3.49
C LYS A 23 13.49 -11.27 3.63
N PRO A 24 13.14 -11.93 2.52
CA PRO A 24 12.98 -11.42 1.15
C PRO A 24 11.63 -10.70 0.97
N GLY A 25 11.54 -9.73 0.03
CA GLY A 25 10.26 -9.13 -0.38
C GLY A 25 9.63 -8.17 0.64
N PRO A 26 10.29 -7.03 0.97
CA PRO A 26 9.81 -6.07 1.98
C PRO A 26 8.38 -5.58 1.74
N GLY A 27 8.00 -5.33 0.49
CA GLY A 27 6.64 -4.91 0.14
C GLY A 27 5.58 -5.95 0.46
N THR A 28 5.89 -7.25 0.30
CA THR A 28 4.97 -8.31 0.71
C THR A 28 4.73 -8.30 2.22
N TYR A 29 5.76 -8.10 3.03
CA TYR A 29 5.60 -7.95 4.48
C TYR A 29 4.78 -6.73 4.84
N ALA A 30 5.01 -5.58 4.17
CA ALA A 30 4.23 -4.37 4.40
C ALA A 30 2.75 -4.58 4.06
N SER A 31 2.45 -5.23 2.93
CA SER A 31 1.07 -5.59 2.56
C SER A 31 0.42 -6.53 3.58
N ILE A 32 1.15 -7.56 4.05
CA ILE A 32 0.66 -8.48 5.10
C ILE A 32 0.37 -7.71 6.38
N PHE A 33 1.27 -6.85 6.83
CA PHE A 33 1.04 -6.03 8.03
C PHE A 33 -0.15 -5.09 7.89
N ALA A 34 -0.35 -4.49 6.72
CA ALA A 34 -1.53 -3.67 6.44
C ALA A 34 -2.82 -4.48 6.56
N VAL A 35 -2.86 -5.69 5.97
CA VAL A 35 -4.01 -6.62 6.09
C VAL A 35 -4.25 -7.02 7.55
N LEU A 36 -3.20 -7.37 8.28
CA LEU A 36 -3.31 -7.78 9.69
C LEU A 36 -3.86 -6.64 10.56
N LEU A 37 -3.32 -5.43 10.42
CA LEU A 37 -3.81 -4.26 11.16
C LEU A 37 -5.26 -3.95 10.82
N TRP A 38 -5.62 -3.98 9.54
CA TRP A 38 -6.99 -3.79 9.09
C TRP A 38 -7.94 -4.85 9.65
N TYR A 39 -7.55 -6.13 9.55
CA TYR A 39 -8.36 -7.26 10.03
C TYR A 39 -8.56 -7.22 11.54
N ILE A 40 -7.48 -7.03 12.31
CA ILE A 40 -7.53 -6.93 13.77
C ILE A 40 -8.42 -5.75 14.19
N SER A 41 -8.27 -4.59 13.55
CA SER A 41 -9.12 -3.43 13.83
C SER A 41 -10.59 -3.72 13.55
N ALA A 42 -10.90 -4.39 12.44
CA ALA A 42 -12.28 -4.78 12.11
C ALA A 42 -12.88 -5.76 13.12
N GLN A 43 -12.08 -6.70 13.67
CA GLN A 43 -12.56 -7.64 14.71
C GLN A 43 -12.78 -6.95 16.06
N ILE A 44 -11.88 -6.05 16.45
CA ILE A 44 -11.97 -5.34 17.74
C ILE A 44 -13.16 -4.38 17.77
N PHE A 45 -13.30 -3.56 16.73
CA PHE A 45 -14.32 -2.50 16.70
C PHE A 45 -15.66 -2.96 16.11
N SER A 46 -15.69 -4.10 15.43
CA SER A 46 -16.87 -4.69 14.78
C SER A 46 -17.75 -3.65 14.04
N PRO A 47 -17.19 -2.79 13.19
CA PRO A 47 -17.93 -1.72 12.53
C PRO A 47 -18.94 -2.28 11.52
N SER A 48 -19.96 -1.49 11.18
CA SER A 48 -20.80 -1.82 10.01
C SER A 48 -19.96 -1.90 8.74
N ARG A 49 -20.41 -2.64 7.73
CA ARG A 49 -19.69 -2.75 6.44
C ARG A 49 -19.44 -1.38 5.81
N LEU A 50 -20.41 -0.48 5.87
CA LEU A 50 -20.27 0.87 5.36
C LEU A 50 -19.22 1.68 6.14
N THR A 51 -19.25 1.60 7.46
CA THR A 51 -18.28 2.27 8.33
C THR A 51 -16.87 1.76 8.05
N LEU A 52 -16.69 0.43 7.92
CA LEU A 52 -15.40 -0.17 7.61
C LEU A 52 -14.88 0.31 6.24
N ALA A 53 -15.75 0.30 5.21
CA ALA A 53 -15.38 0.75 3.87
C ALA A 53 -14.94 2.22 3.86
N ILE A 54 -15.70 3.11 4.51
CA ILE A 54 -15.37 4.53 4.61
C ILE A 54 -14.06 4.73 5.37
N ALA A 55 -13.90 4.07 6.52
CA ALA A 55 -12.69 4.19 7.33
C ALA A 55 -11.45 3.68 6.56
N THR A 56 -11.57 2.57 5.84
CA THR A 56 -10.49 2.01 5.02
C THR A 56 -10.14 2.94 3.85
N ALA A 57 -11.15 3.52 3.17
CA ALA A 57 -10.93 4.48 2.09
C ALA A 57 -10.23 5.75 2.59
N LEU A 58 -10.67 6.29 3.73
CA LEU A 58 -10.02 7.45 4.35
C LEU A 58 -8.58 7.13 4.75
N ALA A 59 -8.33 5.97 5.36
CA ALA A 59 -6.98 5.54 5.71
C ALA A 59 -6.09 5.43 4.46
N ALA A 60 -6.59 4.82 3.37
CA ALA A 60 -5.87 4.70 2.11
C ALA A 60 -5.49 6.07 1.53
N LEU A 61 -6.43 7.02 1.53
CA LEU A 61 -6.19 8.40 1.06
C LEU A 61 -5.18 9.14 1.93
N ILE A 62 -5.28 9.02 3.26
CA ILE A 62 -4.34 9.65 4.20
C ILE A 62 -2.93 9.08 4.01
N VAL A 63 -2.80 7.74 3.95
CA VAL A 63 -1.51 7.08 3.73
C VAL A 63 -0.90 7.52 2.40
N THR A 64 -1.71 7.62 1.33
CA THR A 64 -1.25 8.12 0.03
C THR A 64 -0.77 9.58 0.11
N ALA A 65 -1.56 10.46 0.73
CA ALA A 65 -1.26 11.88 0.84
C ALA A 65 0.04 12.15 1.64
N ILE A 66 0.28 11.37 2.70
CA ILE A 66 1.49 11.46 3.51
C ILE A 66 2.65 10.68 2.85
N GLY A 67 2.36 9.57 2.21
CA GLY A 67 3.33 8.71 1.54
C GLY A 67 4.07 9.42 0.39
N ILE A 68 3.38 10.22 -0.42
CA ILE A 68 4.00 10.97 -1.53
C ILE A 68 5.17 11.85 -1.05
N PRO A 69 5.01 12.79 -0.10
CA PRO A 69 6.12 13.59 0.39
C PRO A 69 7.17 12.76 1.15
N ALA A 70 6.74 11.76 1.93
CA ALA A 70 7.67 10.89 2.65
C ALA A 70 8.58 10.11 1.71
N SER A 71 8.01 9.45 0.69
CA SER A 71 8.76 8.70 -0.32
C SER A 71 9.65 9.62 -1.16
N THR A 72 9.17 10.82 -1.50
CA THR A 72 9.96 11.82 -2.23
C THR A 72 11.22 12.22 -1.45
N ILE A 73 11.09 12.54 -0.16
CA ILE A 73 12.22 12.92 0.68
C ILE A 73 13.18 11.75 0.84
N THR A 74 12.65 10.57 1.17
CA THR A 74 13.46 9.37 1.42
C THR A 74 14.21 8.92 0.17
N ALA A 75 13.58 8.92 -1.01
CA ALA A 75 14.22 8.58 -2.27
C ALA A 75 15.36 9.55 -2.63
N ARG A 76 15.14 10.86 -2.45
CA ARG A 76 16.17 11.90 -2.66
C ARG A 76 17.35 11.71 -1.70
N GLU A 77 17.09 11.54 -0.41
CA GLU A 77 18.14 11.35 0.59
C GLU A 77 18.89 10.02 0.40
N ALA A 78 18.23 8.99 -0.15
CA ALA A 78 18.86 7.74 -0.53
C ALA A 78 19.60 7.80 -1.88
N SER A 79 19.48 8.91 -2.63
CA SER A 79 20.04 9.07 -3.99
C SER A 79 19.60 7.93 -4.94
N ARG A 80 18.36 7.46 -4.82
CA ARG A 80 17.77 6.42 -5.64
C ARG A 80 16.38 6.86 -6.10
N LYS A 81 15.99 6.46 -7.33
CA LYS A 81 14.67 6.78 -7.88
C LYS A 81 13.57 6.05 -7.11
N ASP A 82 13.77 4.77 -6.88
CA ASP A 82 12.85 3.87 -6.18
C ASP A 82 13.67 2.90 -5.31
N PRO A 83 13.91 3.26 -4.04
CA PRO A 83 14.61 2.36 -3.12
C PRO A 83 13.66 1.28 -2.61
N GLY A 84 13.95 0.01 -2.84
CA GLY A 84 13.10 -1.12 -2.44
C GLY A 84 12.87 -1.32 -0.94
N PHE A 85 13.27 -0.38 -0.10
CA PHE A 85 12.92 -0.31 1.33
C PHE A 85 11.82 0.74 1.61
N ILE A 86 11.42 1.51 0.62
CA ILE A 86 10.17 2.28 0.65
C ILE A 86 9.07 1.26 0.42
N VAL A 87 8.12 1.18 1.32
CA VAL A 87 7.02 0.20 1.32
C VAL A 87 5.69 0.79 1.78
N ILE A 88 5.63 2.11 1.94
CA ILE A 88 4.40 2.82 2.30
C ILE A 88 3.38 2.82 1.14
N ASP A 89 3.85 2.72 -0.09
CA ASP A 89 3.11 2.53 -1.32
C ASP A 89 2.33 1.21 -1.31
N GLU A 90 2.98 0.10 -0.93
CA GLU A 90 2.31 -1.19 -0.78
C GLU A 90 1.25 -1.16 0.34
N VAL A 91 1.50 -0.39 1.41
CA VAL A 91 0.47 -0.20 2.45
C VAL A 91 -0.73 0.56 1.90
N ALA A 92 -0.51 1.65 1.14
CA ALA A 92 -1.58 2.42 0.53
C ALA A 92 -2.38 1.57 -0.47
N GLY A 93 -1.69 0.92 -1.42
CA GLY A 93 -2.30 0.06 -2.44
C GLY A 93 -3.10 -1.09 -1.82
N GLN A 94 -2.55 -1.74 -0.79
CA GLN A 94 -3.26 -2.79 -0.07
C GLN A 94 -4.52 -2.27 0.62
N LEU A 95 -4.50 -1.09 1.22
CA LEU A 95 -5.70 -0.48 1.81
C LEU A 95 -6.77 -0.19 0.75
N PHE A 96 -6.40 0.27 -0.46
CA PHE A 96 -7.36 0.42 -1.56
C PHE A 96 -8.00 -0.92 -1.94
N ALA A 97 -7.25 -2.00 -2.00
CA ALA A 97 -7.76 -3.33 -2.30
C ALA A 97 -8.75 -3.84 -1.23
N LEU A 98 -8.64 -3.37 0.01
CA LEU A 98 -9.47 -3.81 1.14
C LEU A 98 -10.77 -3.02 1.33
N ILE A 99 -11.02 -1.93 0.59
CA ILE A 99 -12.15 -1.01 0.84
C ILE A 99 -13.50 -1.73 0.93
N LEU A 100 -13.82 -2.61 -0.01
CA LEU A 100 -15.09 -3.35 -0.04
C LEU A 100 -14.96 -4.81 0.42
N THR A 101 -13.81 -5.17 0.98
CA THR A 101 -13.54 -6.54 1.42
C THR A 101 -14.29 -6.85 2.73
N PRO A 102 -15.06 -7.96 2.79
CA PRO A 102 -15.61 -8.43 4.06
C PRO A 102 -14.50 -8.79 5.05
N PRO A 103 -14.67 -8.50 6.37
CA PRO A 103 -13.61 -8.72 7.35
C PRO A 103 -13.53 -10.18 7.80
N ASN A 104 -13.19 -11.07 6.86
CA ASN A 104 -12.83 -12.46 7.11
C ASN A 104 -11.54 -12.84 6.38
N TRP A 105 -10.87 -13.88 6.84
CA TRP A 105 -9.56 -14.28 6.36
C TRP A 105 -9.51 -14.64 4.88
N ALA A 106 -10.51 -15.35 4.36
CA ALA A 106 -10.51 -15.78 2.98
C ALA A 106 -10.56 -14.59 2.02
N HIS A 107 -11.44 -13.63 2.30
CA HIS A 107 -11.56 -12.41 1.50
C HIS A 107 -10.34 -11.49 1.66
N ALA A 108 -9.81 -11.35 2.88
CA ALA A 108 -8.59 -10.56 3.11
C ALA A 108 -7.38 -11.16 2.39
N ALA A 109 -7.22 -12.49 2.41
CA ALA A 109 -6.18 -13.19 1.67
C ALA A 109 -6.33 -13.05 0.14
N LEU A 110 -7.56 -13.11 -0.36
CA LEU A 110 -7.83 -12.88 -1.79
C LEU A 110 -7.49 -11.45 -2.21
N ALA A 111 -7.88 -10.45 -1.41
CA ALA A 111 -7.53 -9.05 -1.67
C ALA A 111 -6.00 -8.83 -1.66
N LEU A 112 -5.28 -9.44 -0.70
CA LEU A 112 -3.82 -9.44 -0.67
C LEU A 112 -3.22 -10.04 -1.93
N LEU A 113 -3.69 -11.22 -2.33
CA LEU A 113 -3.17 -11.91 -3.51
C LEU A 113 -3.40 -11.09 -4.78
N LEU A 114 -4.61 -10.54 -4.96
CA LEU A 114 -4.95 -9.71 -6.12
C LEU A 114 -4.09 -8.44 -6.17
N PHE A 115 -3.94 -7.74 -5.03
CA PHE A 115 -3.09 -6.56 -4.97
C PHE A 115 -1.66 -6.91 -5.37
N ARG A 116 -1.04 -7.91 -4.74
CA ARG A 116 0.34 -8.31 -5.07
C ARG A 116 0.50 -8.76 -6.51
N LEU A 117 -0.52 -9.41 -7.08
CA LEU A 117 -0.52 -9.79 -8.49
C LEU A 117 -0.40 -8.55 -9.39
N PHE A 118 -1.28 -7.55 -9.19
CA PHE A 118 -1.29 -6.34 -10.01
C PHE A 118 -0.06 -5.46 -9.80
N ASP A 119 0.44 -5.37 -8.59
CA ASP A 119 1.65 -4.64 -8.24
C ASP A 119 2.91 -5.25 -8.86
N ILE A 120 3.06 -6.58 -8.82
CA ILE A 120 4.25 -7.25 -9.39
C ILE A 120 4.21 -7.26 -10.91
N PHE A 121 3.06 -7.59 -11.53
CA PHE A 121 2.94 -7.68 -13.00
C PHE A 121 2.74 -6.34 -13.68
N LYS A 122 2.22 -5.35 -12.95
CA LYS A 122 1.99 -3.97 -13.41
C LYS A 122 1.39 -3.90 -14.84
N PRO A 123 0.18 -4.47 -15.07
CA PRO A 123 -0.44 -4.42 -16.38
C PRO A 123 -0.68 -2.97 -16.82
N TRP A 124 -0.80 -2.75 -18.12
CA TRP A 124 -1.20 -1.43 -18.61
C TRP A 124 -2.60 -1.06 -18.05
N PRO A 125 -2.84 0.16 -17.51
CA PRO A 125 -2.00 1.36 -17.54
C PRO A 125 -1.10 1.57 -16.30
N ILE A 126 -1.07 0.66 -15.31
CA ILE A 126 -0.36 0.81 -14.04
C ILE A 126 1.11 1.15 -14.27
N ARG A 127 1.77 0.43 -15.19
CA ARG A 127 3.19 0.64 -15.53
C ARG A 127 3.52 2.06 -16.00
N ARG A 128 2.56 2.83 -16.52
CA ARG A 128 2.79 4.22 -16.91
C ARG A 128 2.91 5.16 -15.71
N LEU A 129 2.28 4.84 -14.59
CA LEU A 129 2.31 5.65 -13.38
C LEU A 129 3.67 5.61 -12.70
N GLU A 130 4.39 4.48 -12.79
CA GLU A 130 5.78 4.34 -12.32
C GLU A 130 6.75 5.35 -13.00
N ALA A 131 6.40 5.85 -14.19
CA ALA A 131 7.20 6.85 -14.90
C ALA A 131 7.06 8.27 -14.33
N LEU A 132 6.07 8.51 -13.46
CA LEU A 132 5.89 9.81 -12.79
C LEU A 132 7.08 10.12 -11.88
N PRO A 133 7.36 11.41 -11.64
CA PRO A 133 8.55 11.80 -10.89
C PRO A 133 8.42 11.50 -9.40
N THR A 134 9.51 11.05 -8.80
CA THR A 134 9.72 10.93 -7.35
C THR A 134 8.65 10.09 -6.62
N GLY A 135 8.27 10.48 -5.40
CA GLY A 135 7.29 9.77 -4.57
C GLY A 135 5.89 9.64 -5.19
N THR A 136 5.53 10.50 -6.15
CA THR A 136 4.26 10.38 -6.88
C THR A 136 4.22 9.10 -7.72
N GLY A 137 5.30 8.80 -8.45
CA GLY A 137 5.40 7.56 -9.22
C GLY A 137 5.40 6.33 -8.32
N ILE A 138 6.20 6.36 -7.23
CA ILE A 138 6.28 5.29 -6.24
C ILE A 138 4.90 4.96 -5.64
N MET A 139 4.10 5.99 -5.32
CA MET A 139 2.80 5.79 -4.66
C MET A 139 1.66 5.44 -5.60
N LEU A 140 1.59 6.08 -6.79
CA LEU A 140 0.39 6.01 -7.63
C LEU A 140 0.29 4.71 -8.44
N ASP A 141 1.38 4.04 -8.75
CA ASP A 141 1.34 2.73 -9.39
C ASP A 141 0.74 1.67 -8.45
N ASP A 142 1.09 1.69 -7.16
CA ASP A 142 0.50 0.80 -6.17
C ASP A 142 -0.95 1.16 -5.82
N VAL A 143 -1.28 2.45 -5.76
CA VAL A 143 -2.69 2.89 -5.66
C VAL A 143 -3.51 2.35 -6.82
N ALA A 144 -3.00 2.43 -8.04
CA ALA A 144 -3.68 1.89 -9.21
C ALA A 144 -3.79 0.36 -9.14
N ALA A 145 -2.73 -0.34 -8.72
CA ALA A 145 -2.76 -1.79 -8.50
C ALA A 145 -3.83 -2.18 -7.47
N GLY A 146 -3.94 -1.42 -6.37
CA GLY A 146 -4.97 -1.59 -5.34
C GLY A 146 -6.39 -1.37 -5.86
N LEU A 147 -6.61 -0.36 -6.70
CA LEU A 147 -7.90 -0.12 -7.34
C LEU A 147 -8.28 -1.21 -8.34
N PHE A 148 -7.32 -1.73 -9.11
CA PHE A 148 -7.55 -2.90 -9.97
C PHE A 148 -7.89 -4.15 -9.15
N ALA A 149 -7.19 -4.38 -8.05
CA ALA A 149 -7.50 -5.47 -7.12
C ALA A 149 -8.90 -5.34 -6.53
N LEU A 150 -9.30 -4.14 -6.10
CA LEU A 150 -10.64 -3.84 -5.62
C LEU A 150 -11.71 -4.13 -6.67
N ALA A 151 -11.50 -3.69 -7.92
CA ALA A 151 -12.44 -3.92 -9.01
C ALA A 151 -12.62 -5.42 -9.29
N VAL A 152 -11.53 -6.17 -9.42
CA VAL A 152 -11.55 -7.62 -9.65
C VAL A 152 -12.16 -8.36 -8.46
N PHE A 153 -11.77 -8.00 -7.23
CA PHE A 153 -12.36 -8.56 -6.01
C PHE A 153 -13.88 -8.38 -5.99
N THR A 154 -14.37 -7.18 -6.28
CA THR A 154 -15.79 -6.86 -6.29
C THR A 154 -16.53 -7.67 -7.33
N LEU A 155 -15.97 -7.83 -8.54
CA LEU A 155 -16.55 -8.67 -9.59
C LEU A 155 -16.65 -10.14 -9.14
N ILE A 156 -15.58 -10.69 -8.56
CA ILE A 156 -15.59 -12.06 -8.04
C ILE A 156 -16.66 -12.21 -6.95
N HIS A 157 -16.73 -11.26 -6.00
CA HIS A 157 -17.66 -11.33 -4.86
C HIS A 157 -19.14 -11.16 -5.23
N ILE A 158 -19.45 -10.54 -6.38
CA ILE A 158 -20.83 -10.44 -6.89
C ILE A 158 -21.28 -11.75 -7.54
N TRP A 159 -20.35 -12.50 -8.15
CA TRP A 159 -20.65 -13.72 -8.92
C TRP A 159 -20.59 -15.01 -8.08
N PHE A 160 -19.93 -15.00 -6.96
CA PHE A 160 -19.72 -16.13 -6.05
C PHE A 160 -20.04 -15.76 -4.59
#